data_0b50033b8f0dc20a14c962b623246b4f
#
_entry.id   0b50033b8f0dc20a14c962b623246b4f
#
_cell.length_a   1.000
_cell.length_b   1.000
_cell.length_c   1.000
_cell.angle_alpha   90.00
_cell.angle_beta   90.00
_cell.angle_gamma   90.00
#
_symmetry.space_group_name_H-M   'P 1'
#
loop_
_entity.id
_entity.type
_entity.pdbx_description
1 polymer ?
#
loop_
_entity_poly.entity_id
_entity_poly.type
_entity_poly.pdbx_seq_one_letter_code
_entity_poly.pdbx_strand_id
1 'polypeptide(L)'
;MECQLERFAEFLRQNKYSESTIKAYLKELKVIHQFDFIANEEDCVVFINKTIKDAKKQGISKYYINILRAALHQLFLMTFGKTVKEYCLQNRSRDYIDLFLDGFFNYSTKFKSQITSTASAEMNHIRDFLNYIGFDASYDFSQLGANDVIGFINDNYTTLKPSSRGRYITSIRNFFRFLEYKNIPISKEILELPLAVPDWKGRKVPTVLNEEEKERLKNHFSQDEEAGLRNHLIIILMLDYGLRCSEIPQITINDIQWSMNIIIIKITKTHNDRYFPLNQIFLMLLE
;
A
#
# COMPACT_ATOMS: atom_id res chain seq x y z
N MET A 1 9.94 -30.30 11.52
CA MET A 1 9.98 -28.88 11.89
C MET A 1 11.37 -28.26 11.71
N GLU A 2 12.44 -28.71 12.37
CA GLU A 2 13.77 -28.12 12.19
C GLU A 2 14.25 -28.11 10.73
N CYS A 3 14.15 -29.22 10.02
CA CYS A 3 14.54 -29.34 8.62
C CYS A 3 13.76 -28.36 7.68
N GLN A 4 12.51 -28.03 8.01
CA GLN A 4 11.69 -27.13 7.20
C GLN A 4 12.04 -25.66 7.47
N LEU A 5 12.36 -25.31 8.72
CA LEU A 5 12.84 -23.99 9.08
C LEU A 5 14.26 -23.71 8.51
N GLU A 6 15.10 -24.73 8.42
CA GLU A 6 16.41 -24.62 7.76
C GLU A 6 16.27 -24.39 6.26
N ARG A 7 15.40 -25.14 5.57
CA ARG A 7 15.07 -24.92 4.16
C ARG A 7 14.50 -23.52 3.92
N PHE A 8 13.66 -23.03 4.83
CA PHE A 8 13.11 -21.70 4.74
C PHE A 8 14.18 -20.62 4.92
N ALA A 9 15.10 -20.81 5.86
CA ALA A 9 16.24 -19.90 6.04
C ALA A 9 17.12 -19.85 4.77
N GLU A 10 17.36 -20.99 4.15
CA GLU A 10 18.13 -21.09 2.91
C GLU A 10 17.42 -20.40 1.73
N PHE A 11 16.11 -20.63 1.59
CA PHE A 11 15.28 -19.93 0.61
C PHE A 11 15.35 -18.39 0.78
N LEU A 12 15.30 -17.88 2.01
CA LEU A 12 15.41 -16.45 2.27
C LEU A 12 16.80 -15.90 1.93
N ARG A 13 17.91 -16.65 2.21
CA ARG A 13 19.27 -16.27 1.82
C ARG A 13 19.42 -16.20 0.31
N GLN A 14 18.90 -17.19 -0.42
CA GLN A 14 18.88 -17.18 -1.90
C GLN A 14 18.13 -15.97 -2.46
N ASN A 15 17.08 -15.51 -1.75
CA ASN A 15 16.33 -14.30 -2.10
C ASN A 15 16.91 -13.02 -1.49
N LYS A 16 18.19 -13.04 -1.05
CA LYS A 16 18.95 -11.89 -0.57
C LYS A 16 18.36 -11.17 0.65
N TYR A 17 17.66 -11.89 1.54
CA TYR A 17 17.21 -11.35 2.82
C TYR A 17 18.39 -11.23 3.79
N SER A 18 18.39 -10.16 4.61
CA SER A 18 19.41 -9.98 5.66
C SER A 18 19.26 -11.04 6.77
N GLU A 19 20.37 -11.43 7.39
CA GLU A 19 20.36 -12.41 8.51
C GLU A 19 19.51 -11.93 9.68
N SER A 20 19.40 -10.62 9.92
CA SER A 20 18.51 -10.05 10.93
C SER A 20 17.03 -10.30 10.61
N THR A 21 16.63 -10.14 9.34
CA THR A 21 15.27 -10.44 8.87
C THR A 21 14.97 -11.93 8.95
N ILE A 22 15.92 -12.78 8.54
CA ILE A 22 15.79 -14.24 8.60
C ILE A 22 15.59 -14.69 10.05
N LYS A 23 16.40 -14.18 10.99
CA LYS A 23 16.24 -14.49 12.43
C LYS A 23 14.88 -14.05 12.96
N ALA A 24 14.40 -12.87 12.56
CA ALA A 24 13.09 -12.38 12.96
C ALA A 24 11.95 -13.28 12.45
N TYR A 25 11.99 -13.68 11.18
CA TYR A 25 10.98 -14.57 10.59
C TYR A 25 10.97 -15.95 11.22
N LEU A 26 12.15 -16.54 11.43
CA LEU A 26 12.28 -17.86 12.08
C LEU A 26 11.77 -17.84 13.51
N LYS A 27 12.01 -16.74 14.25
CA LYS A 27 11.51 -16.58 15.62
C LYS A 27 9.98 -16.62 15.66
N GLU A 28 9.31 -15.90 14.78
CA GLU A 28 7.84 -15.87 14.74
C GLU A 28 7.25 -17.21 14.28
N LEU A 29 7.88 -17.90 13.33
CA LEU A 29 7.41 -19.19 12.83
C LEU A 29 7.59 -20.34 13.83
N LYS A 30 8.60 -20.29 14.70
CA LYS A 30 8.82 -21.31 15.77
C LYS A 30 7.64 -21.41 16.74
N VAL A 31 6.87 -20.35 16.90
CA VAL A 31 5.68 -20.32 17.76
C VAL A 31 4.48 -21.02 17.11
N ILE A 32 4.55 -21.29 15.80
CA ILE A 32 3.43 -21.84 15.02
C ILE A 32 3.67 -23.32 14.77
N HIS A 33 3.18 -24.19 15.67
CA HIS A 33 3.37 -25.64 15.59
C HIS A 33 2.55 -26.37 14.51
N GLN A 34 1.61 -25.70 13.81
CA GLN A 34 0.62 -26.35 12.93
C GLN A 34 0.93 -26.28 11.43
N PHE A 35 2.05 -25.67 11.02
CA PHE A 35 2.33 -25.47 9.59
C PHE A 35 2.71 -26.75 8.84
N ASP A 36 3.19 -27.75 9.53
CA ASP A 36 3.67 -29.03 8.94
C ASP A 36 2.55 -29.89 8.31
N PHE A 37 1.27 -29.56 8.57
CA PHE A 37 0.11 -30.36 8.19
C PHE A 37 -0.75 -29.76 7.07
N ILE A 38 -0.33 -28.64 6.47
CA ILE A 38 -1.14 -27.96 5.45
C ILE A 38 -0.76 -28.50 4.07
N ALA A 39 -1.63 -29.34 3.52
CA ALA A 39 -1.37 -30.07 2.28
C ALA A 39 -1.70 -29.29 1.00
N ASN A 40 -2.53 -28.24 1.09
CA ASN A 40 -2.98 -27.48 -0.08
C ASN A 40 -2.97 -25.96 0.15
N GLU A 41 -3.05 -25.22 -0.95
CA GLU A 41 -2.95 -23.76 -0.97
C GLU A 41 -4.11 -23.06 -0.24
N GLU A 42 -5.33 -23.59 -0.38
CA GLU A 42 -6.54 -23.02 0.21
C GLU A 42 -6.49 -23.08 1.74
N ASP A 43 -6.22 -24.24 2.27
CA ASP A 43 -6.08 -24.44 3.73
C ASP A 43 -4.95 -23.59 4.29
N CYS A 44 -3.87 -23.43 3.53
CA CYS A 44 -2.75 -22.56 3.92
C CYS A 44 -3.17 -21.09 4.01
N VAL A 45 -3.91 -20.58 3.04
CA VAL A 45 -4.40 -19.18 3.07
C VAL A 45 -5.42 -18.98 4.19
N VAL A 46 -6.31 -19.93 4.42
CA VAL A 46 -7.25 -19.91 5.56
C VAL A 46 -6.49 -19.87 6.89
N PHE A 47 -5.48 -20.72 7.03
CA PHE A 47 -4.62 -20.75 8.21
C PHE A 47 -3.89 -19.42 8.44
N ILE A 48 -3.26 -18.85 7.41
CA ILE A 48 -2.57 -17.55 7.47
C ILE A 48 -3.53 -16.45 7.96
N ASN A 49 -4.71 -16.37 7.37
CA ASN A 49 -5.71 -15.35 7.72
C ASN A 49 -6.22 -15.51 9.16
N LYS A 50 -6.46 -16.75 9.59
CA LYS A 50 -6.87 -17.08 10.97
C LYS A 50 -5.79 -16.69 11.97
N THR A 51 -4.54 -17.10 11.73
CA THR A 51 -3.39 -16.81 12.60
C THR A 51 -3.20 -15.29 12.78
N ILE A 52 -3.28 -14.52 11.69
CA ILE A 52 -3.17 -13.06 11.74
C ILE A 52 -4.34 -12.43 12.50
N LYS A 53 -5.56 -12.96 12.32
CA LYS A 53 -6.76 -12.48 13.02
C LYS A 53 -6.68 -12.76 14.51
N ASP A 54 -6.21 -13.93 14.90
CA ASP A 54 -6.07 -14.31 16.31
C ASP A 54 -4.97 -13.51 16.99
N ALA A 55 -3.83 -13.28 16.34
CA ALA A 55 -2.77 -12.40 16.82
C ALA A 55 -3.27 -10.97 17.08
N LYS A 56 -4.15 -10.44 16.21
CA LYS A 56 -4.78 -9.13 16.42
C LYS A 56 -5.72 -9.13 17.64
N LYS A 57 -6.51 -10.19 17.83
CA LYS A 57 -7.42 -10.31 18.98
C LYS A 57 -6.67 -10.41 20.31
N GLN A 58 -5.50 -11.04 20.31
CA GLN A 58 -4.62 -11.15 21.48
C GLN A 58 -3.87 -9.84 21.82
N GLY A 59 -4.09 -8.76 21.06
CA GLY A 59 -3.45 -7.47 21.31
C GLY A 59 -1.97 -7.42 20.97
N ILE A 60 -1.47 -8.35 20.15
CA ILE A 60 -0.07 -8.35 19.69
C ILE A 60 0.20 -7.07 18.90
N SER A 61 1.37 -6.46 19.11
CA SER A 61 1.69 -5.17 18.47
C SER A 61 1.68 -5.29 16.95
N LYS A 62 1.29 -4.20 16.28
CA LYS A 62 1.24 -4.11 14.80
C LYS A 62 2.58 -4.47 14.15
N TYR A 63 3.69 -4.14 14.78
CA TYR A 63 5.04 -4.46 14.31
C TYR A 63 5.23 -5.97 14.18
N TYR A 64 4.96 -6.73 15.23
CA TYR A 64 5.08 -8.19 15.24
C TYR A 64 4.10 -8.87 14.28
N ILE A 65 2.86 -8.37 14.20
CA ILE A 65 1.87 -8.87 13.23
C ILE A 65 2.37 -8.71 11.78
N ASN A 66 3.06 -7.62 11.46
CA ASN A 66 3.61 -7.41 10.13
C ASN A 66 4.77 -8.37 9.83
N ILE A 67 5.66 -8.64 10.80
CA ILE A 67 6.74 -9.62 10.67
C ILE A 67 6.14 -11.02 10.46
N LEU A 68 5.20 -11.41 11.30
CA LEU A 68 4.51 -12.70 11.22
C LEU A 68 3.82 -12.89 9.86
N ARG A 69 3.09 -11.87 9.40
CA ARG A 69 2.46 -11.90 8.06
C ARG A 69 3.49 -12.08 6.96
N ALA A 70 4.56 -11.30 6.98
CA ALA A 70 5.61 -11.39 5.98
C ALA A 70 6.27 -12.77 5.98
N ALA A 71 6.59 -13.33 7.14
CA ALA A 71 7.16 -14.66 7.28
C ALA A 71 6.23 -15.75 6.70
N LEU A 72 4.94 -15.73 7.04
CA LEU A 72 3.94 -16.66 6.52
C LEU A 72 3.75 -16.54 5.01
N HIS A 73 3.76 -15.34 4.46
CA HIS A 73 3.66 -15.12 3.01
C HIS A 73 4.90 -15.62 2.26
N GLN A 74 6.11 -15.48 2.82
CA GLN A 74 7.33 -16.02 2.23
C GLN A 74 7.38 -17.54 2.33
N LEU A 75 6.87 -18.12 3.42
CA LEU A 75 6.76 -19.56 3.57
C LEU A 75 5.76 -20.15 2.56
N PHE A 76 4.64 -19.49 2.33
CA PHE A 76 3.69 -19.83 1.26
C PHE A 76 4.35 -19.81 -0.12
N LEU A 77 5.13 -18.75 -0.41
CA LEU A 77 5.86 -18.63 -1.67
C LEU A 77 6.88 -19.75 -1.87
N MET A 78 7.63 -20.10 -0.82
CA MET A 78 8.58 -21.23 -0.84
C MET A 78 7.87 -22.56 -1.11
N THR A 79 6.71 -22.78 -0.50
CA THR A 79 5.99 -24.07 -0.56
C THR A 79 5.27 -24.27 -1.88
N PHE A 80 4.63 -23.23 -2.41
CA PHE A 80 3.73 -23.32 -3.57
C PHE A 80 4.23 -22.59 -4.83
N GLY A 81 5.39 -21.94 -4.77
CA GLY A 81 6.01 -21.26 -5.92
C GLY A 81 5.29 -20.00 -6.39
N LYS A 82 4.26 -19.53 -5.67
CA LYS A 82 3.50 -18.30 -5.95
C LYS A 82 3.18 -17.53 -4.68
N THR A 83 2.93 -16.25 -4.81
CA THR A 83 2.55 -15.42 -3.67
C THR A 83 1.10 -15.67 -3.25
N VAL A 84 0.77 -15.41 -1.98
CA VAL A 84 -0.62 -15.42 -1.49
C VAL A 84 -1.51 -14.51 -2.32
N LYS A 85 -0.97 -13.36 -2.78
CA LYS A 85 -1.69 -12.43 -3.64
C LYS A 85 -2.04 -13.03 -4.98
N GLU A 86 -1.09 -13.69 -5.64
CA GLU A 86 -1.32 -14.38 -6.92
C GLU A 86 -2.33 -15.51 -6.77
N TYR A 87 -2.22 -16.32 -5.71
CA TYR A 87 -3.21 -17.33 -5.38
C TYR A 87 -4.62 -16.75 -5.24
N CYS A 88 -4.77 -15.70 -4.41
CA CYS A 88 -6.07 -15.04 -4.21
C CYS A 88 -6.63 -14.44 -5.50
N LEU A 89 -5.77 -13.91 -6.38
CA LEU A 89 -6.22 -13.40 -7.69
C LEU A 89 -6.67 -14.50 -8.65
N GLN A 90 -6.00 -15.67 -8.62
CA GLN A 90 -6.34 -16.82 -9.47
C GLN A 90 -7.62 -17.54 -9.02
N ASN A 91 -7.83 -17.65 -7.70
CA ASN A 91 -8.92 -18.43 -7.11
C ASN A 91 -10.08 -17.56 -6.61
N ARG A 92 -10.02 -16.25 -6.83
CA ARG A 92 -11.11 -15.35 -6.49
C ARG A 92 -12.25 -15.59 -7.47
N SER A 93 -13.35 -16.19 -6.99
CA SER A 93 -14.61 -16.11 -7.72
C SER A 93 -14.97 -14.63 -7.85
N ARG A 94 -14.97 -14.13 -9.10
CA ARG A 94 -15.39 -12.75 -9.37
C ARG A 94 -16.88 -12.67 -9.12
N ASP A 95 -17.25 -12.03 -8.02
CA ASP A 95 -18.64 -11.68 -7.76
C ASP A 95 -19.13 -10.57 -8.71
N TYR A 96 -20.41 -10.31 -8.70
CA TYR A 96 -21.01 -9.26 -9.56
C TYR A 96 -20.40 -7.87 -9.24
N ILE A 97 -20.09 -7.61 -7.98
CA ILE A 97 -19.41 -6.38 -7.54
C ILE A 97 -18.02 -6.24 -8.19
N ASP A 98 -17.24 -7.33 -8.26
CA ASP A 98 -15.92 -7.31 -8.91
C ASP A 98 -16.01 -6.93 -10.38
N LEU A 99 -16.95 -7.56 -11.12
CA LEU A 99 -17.17 -7.26 -12.54
C LEU A 99 -17.60 -5.81 -12.76
N PHE A 100 -18.46 -5.30 -11.88
CA PHE A 100 -18.92 -3.93 -11.95
C PHE A 100 -17.79 -2.93 -11.65
N LEU A 101 -16.96 -3.21 -10.64
CA LEU A 101 -15.83 -2.39 -10.26
C LEU A 101 -14.68 -2.39 -11.29
N ASP A 102 -14.53 -3.43 -12.10
CA ASP A 102 -13.62 -3.41 -13.25
C ASP A 102 -14.00 -2.30 -14.25
N GLY A 103 -15.31 -2.06 -14.44
CA GLY A 103 -15.82 -0.93 -15.21
C GLY A 103 -15.40 0.41 -14.63
N PHE A 104 -15.53 0.58 -13.32
CA PHE A 104 -15.10 1.78 -12.61
C PHE A 104 -13.58 1.98 -12.69
N PHE A 105 -12.78 0.92 -12.53
CA PHE A 105 -11.33 0.99 -12.64
C PHE A 105 -10.88 1.46 -14.03
N ASN A 106 -11.49 0.90 -15.08
CA ASN A 106 -11.22 1.32 -16.46
C ASN A 106 -11.59 2.79 -16.70
N TYR A 107 -12.74 3.22 -16.18
CA TYR A 107 -13.15 4.63 -16.23
C TYR A 107 -12.13 5.54 -15.53
N SER A 108 -11.71 5.18 -14.33
CA SER A 108 -10.78 5.97 -13.52
C SER A 108 -9.39 6.06 -14.16
N THR A 109 -8.86 4.95 -14.66
CA THR A 109 -7.49 4.90 -15.20
C THR A 109 -7.41 5.39 -16.65
N LYS A 110 -8.34 4.98 -17.52
CA LYS A 110 -8.28 5.30 -18.94
C LYS A 110 -8.92 6.64 -19.29
N PHE A 111 -10.08 6.95 -18.69
CA PHE A 111 -10.80 8.18 -19.01
C PHE A 111 -10.35 9.35 -18.15
N LYS A 112 -10.16 9.15 -16.82
CA LYS A 112 -9.70 10.21 -15.89
C LYS A 112 -8.19 10.26 -15.76
N SER A 113 -7.44 9.39 -16.42
CA SER A 113 -5.97 9.30 -16.33
C SER A 113 -5.44 9.21 -14.88
N GLN A 114 -6.22 8.58 -14.00
CA GLN A 114 -5.89 8.44 -12.60
C GLN A 114 -4.82 7.35 -12.40
N ILE A 115 -3.91 7.56 -11.46
CA ILE A 115 -2.88 6.57 -11.13
C ILE A 115 -3.54 5.30 -10.59
N THR A 116 -3.08 4.13 -11.06
CA THR A 116 -3.63 2.81 -10.72
C THR A 116 -3.75 2.55 -9.22
N SER A 117 -2.79 3.00 -8.41
CA SER A 117 -2.85 2.85 -6.95
C SER A 117 -4.00 3.65 -6.32
N THR A 118 -4.31 4.84 -6.86
CA THR A 118 -5.43 5.66 -6.42
C THR A 118 -6.76 5.03 -6.83
N ALA A 119 -6.87 4.58 -8.09
CA ALA A 119 -8.07 3.91 -8.59
C ALA A 119 -8.36 2.62 -7.80
N SER A 120 -7.33 1.82 -7.47
CA SER A 120 -7.47 0.62 -6.65
C SER A 120 -7.93 0.93 -5.21
N ALA A 121 -7.44 2.02 -4.61
CA ALA A 121 -7.90 2.45 -3.30
C ALA A 121 -9.37 2.90 -3.34
N GLU A 122 -9.77 3.66 -4.35
CA GLU A 122 -11.17 4.06 -4.56
C GLU A 122 -12.09 2.85 -4.76
N MET A 123 -11.66 1.85 -5.54
CA MET A 123 -12.43 0.60 -5.70
C MET A 123 -12.74 -0.09 -4.36
N ASN A 124 -11.77 -0.14 -3.43
CA ASN A 124 -12.00 -0.75 -2.12
C ASN A 124 -13.07 0.03 -1.33
N HIS A 125 -13.01 1.36 -1.35
CA HIS A 125 -14.02 2.20 -0.70
C HIS A 125 -15.41 2.02 -1.31
N ILE A 126 -15.48 1.90 -2.64
CA ILE A 126 -16.74 1.69 -3.36
C ILE A 126 -17.29 0.29 -3.11
N ARG A 127 -16.42 -0.72 -3.01
CA ARG A 127 -16.81 -2.09 -2.65
C ARG A 127 -17.48 -2.13 -1.28
N ASP A 128 -16.93 -1.45 -0.28
CA ASP A 128 -17.52 -1.37 1.05
C ASP A 128 -18.92 -0.75 0.99
N PHE A 129 -19.09 0.29 0.16
CA PHE A 129 -20.39 0.93 -0.06
C PHE A 129 -21.39 0.01 -0.78
N LEU A 130 -20.96 -0.67 -1.86
CA LEU A 130 -21.80 -1.60 -2.61
C LEU A 130 -22.28 -2.79 -1.75
N ASN A 131 -21.39 -3.31 -0.90
CA ASN A 131 -21.75 -4.33 0.09
C ASN A 131 -22.76 -3.81 1.12
N TYR A 132 -22.62 -2.57 1.58
CA TYR A 132 -23.52 -1.95 2.55
C TYR A 132 -24.93 -1.80 2.02
N ILE A 133 -25.09 -1.37 0.77
CA ILE A 133 -26.41 -1.22 0.13
C ILE A 133 -26.97 -2.54 -0.43
N GLY A 134 -26.27 -3.68 -0.27
CA GLY A 134 -26.69 -4.97 -0.78
C GLY A 134 -26.74 -5.05 -2.31
N PHE A 135 -25.75 -4.43 -2.99
CA PHE A 135 -25.69 -4.37 -4.45
C PHE A 135 -25.52 -5.75 -5.09
N ASP A 136 -26.41 -6.09 -5.99
CA ASP A 136 -26.36 -7.29 -6.84
C ASP A 136 -26.83 -6.98 -8.28
N ALA A 137 -27.01 -8.03 -9.10
CA ALA A 137 -27.40 -7.90 -10.50
C ALA A 137 -28.80 -7.27 -10.70
N SER A 138 -29.67 -7.31 -9.68
CA SER A 138 -31.03 -6.78 -9.70
C SER A 138 -31.14 -5.38 -9.10
N TYR A 139 -30.06 -4.83 -8.55
CA TYR A 139 -30.08 -3.56 -7.83
C TYR A 139 -30.37 -2.38 -8.75
N ASP A 140 -31.35 -1.57 -8.39
CA ASP A 140 -31.74 -0.36 -9.11
C ASP A 140 -31.23 0.89 -8.40
N PHE A 141 -30.21 1.54 -8.96
CA PHE A 141 -29.62 2.77 -8.40
C PHE A 141 -30.60 3.97 -8.41
N SER A 142 -31.71 3.92 -9.13
CA SER A 142 -32.71 4.98 -9.07
C SER A 142 -33.42 5.04 -7.70
N GLN A 143 -33.38 3.93 -6.94
CA GLN A 143 -33.93 3.83 -5.60
C GLN A 143 -32.97 4.24 -4.50
N LEU A 144 -31.72 4.45 -4.83
CA LEU A 144 -30.71 4.88 -3.86
C LEU A 144 -31.09 6.27 -3.33
N GLY A 145 -31.24 6.39 -2.00
CA GLY A 145 -31.59 7.63 -1.33
C GLY A 145 -30.39 8.33 -0.67
N ALA A 146 -30.53 9.63 -0.41
CA ALA A 146 -29.52 10.38 0.33
C ALA A 146 -29.23 9.77 1.72
N ASN A 147 -30.28 9.21 2.37
CA ASN A 147 -30.18 8.57 3.68
C ASN A 147 -29.30 7.32 3.67
N ASP A 148 -29.26 6.54 2.58
CA ASP A 148 -28.42 5.35 2.45
C ASP A 148 -26.94 5.75 2.41
N VAL A 149 -26.63 6.83 1.68
CA VAL A 149 -25.26 7.36 1.57
C VAL A 149 -24.81 7.97 2.91
N ILE A 150 -25.65 8.75 3.56
CA ILE A 150 -25.36 9.38 4.87
C ILE A 150 -25.23 8.28 5.93
N GLY A 151 -26.12 7.29 5.94
CA GLY A 151 -26.08 6.14 6.84
C GLY A 151 -24.77 5.38 6.71
N PHE A 152 -24.38 5.04 5.50
CA PHE A 152 -23.08 4.39 5.23
C PHE A 152 -21.90 5.19 5.79
N ILE A 153 -21.87 6.50 5.55
CA ILE A 153 -20.77 7.36 6.02
C ILE A 153 -20.77 7.42 7.56
N ASN A 154 -21.93 7.52 8.19
CA ASN A 154 -22.04 7.60 9.64
C ASN A 154 -21.63 6.28 10.31
N ASP A 155 -22.07 5.15 9.79
CA ASP A 155 -21.82 3.84 10.38
C ASP A 155 -20.35 3.41 10.24
N ASN A 156 -19.71 3.76 9.13
CA ASN A 156 -18.39 3.24 8.81
C ASN A 156 -17.25 4.24 9.06
N TYR A 157 -17.50 5.56 9.02
CA TYR A 157 -16.42 6.55 8.96
C TYR A 157 -16.41 7.59 10.08
N THR A 158 -17.35 7.57 11.00
CA THR A 158 -17.37 8.52 12.13
C THR A 158 -16.13 8.43 13.03
N THR A 159 -15.57 7.23 13.16
CA THR A 159 -14.36 6.96 13.95
C THR A 159 -13.06 7.33 13.22
N LEU A 160 -13.10 7.60 11.93
CA LEU A 160 -11.93 7.91 11.12
C LEU A 160 -11.49 9.37 11.29
N LYS A 161 -10.17 9.60 11.12
CA LYS A 161 -9.62 10.96 11.02
C LYS A 161 -10.28 11.72 9.86
N PRO A 162 -10.49 13.06 9.97
CA PRO A 162 -11.13 13.85 8.92
C PRO A 162 -10.49 13.68 7.54
N SER A 163 -9.16 13.62 7.46
CA SER A 163 -8.42 13.40 6.20
C SER A 163 -8.72 12.05 5.54
N SER A 164 -8.88 10.99 6.34
CA SER A 164 -9.28 9.67 5.85
C SER A 164 -10.72 9.68 5.37
N ARG A 165 -11.63 10.26 6.16
CA ARG A 165 -13.05 10.42 5.81
C ARG A 165 -13.23 11.16 4.48
N GLY A 166 -12.44 12.24 4.25
CA GLY A 166 -12.46 12.98 2.99
C GLY A 166 -12.13 12.13 1.77
N ARG A 167 -11.23 11.14 1.89
CA ARG A 167 -10.91 10.20 0.79
C ARG A 167 -12.09 9.31 0.44
N TYR A 168 -12.76 8.73 1.44
CA TYR A 168 -13.95 7.90 1.22
C TYR A 168 -15.06 8.68 0.54
N ILE A 169 -15.35 9.90 1.01
CA ILE A 169 -16.35 10.77 0.39
C ILE A 169 -15.98 11.11 -1.06
N THR A 170 -14.71 11.36 -1.34
CA THR A 170 -14.25 11.60 -2.72
C THR A 170 -14.45 10.35 -3.59
N SER A 171 -14.18 9.15 -3.06
CA SER A 171 -14.41 7.89 -3.79
C SER A 171 -15.90 7.70 -4.13
N ILE A 172 -16.78 7.93 -3.17
CA ILE A 172 -18.25 7.85 -3.38
C ILE A 172 -18.72 8.85 -4.43
N ARG A 173 -18.24 10.10 -4.39
CA ARG A 173 -18.57 11.08 -5.43
C ARG A 173 -18.06 10.68 -6.81
N ASN A 174 -16.85 10.15 -6.89
CA ASN A 174 -16.29 9.65 -8.14
C ASN A 174 -17.10 8.47 -8.68
N PHE A 175 -17.63 7.65 -7.79
CA PHE A 175 -18.52 6.54 -8.14
C PHE A 175 -19.84 7.05 -8.72
N PHE A 176 -20.48 8.03 -8.13
CA PHE A 176 -21.72 8.61 -8.67
C PHE A 176 -21.51 9.24 -10.06
N ARG A 177 -20.38 9.91 -10.28
CA ARG A 177 -19.99 10.41 -11.62
C ARG A 177 -19.76 9.27 -12.63
N PHE A 178 -19.27 8.13 -12.18
CA PHE A 178 -19.16 6.94 -13.03
C PHE A 178 -20.51 6.36 -13.39
N LEU A 179 -21.48 6.31 -12.46
CA LEU A 179 -22.83 5.89 -12.77
C LEU A 179 -23.48 6.81 -13.82
N GLU A 180 -23.32 8.13 -13.66
CA GLU A 180 -23.78 9.13 -14.64
C GLU A 180 -23.10 8.91 -16.01
N TYR A 181 -21.79 8.73 -16.05
CA TYR A 181 -21.05 8.41 -17.28
C TYR A 181 -21.54 7.15 -17.98
N LYS A 182 -21.97 6.14 -17.22
CA LYS A 182 -22.56 4.90 -17.73
C LYS A 182 -24.03 5.02 -18.10
N ASN A 183 -24.64 6.19 -17.97
CA ASN A 183 -26.09 6.42 -18.12
C ASN A 183 -26.92 5.50 -17.21
N ILE A 184 -26.39 5.12 -16.04
CA ILE A 184 -27.16 4.39 -15.02
C ILE A 184 -28.00 5.41 -14.26
N PRO A 185 -29.33 5.23 -14.18
CA PRO A 185 -30.21 6.18 -13.51
C PRO A 185 -29.83 6.36 -12.04
N ILE A 186 -29.60 7.59 -11.63
CA ILE A 186 -29.36 7.98 -10.24
C ILE A 186 -30.11 9.29 -9.96
N SER A 187 -30.61 9.46 -8.73
CA SER A 187 -31.35 10.67 -8.39
C SER A 187 -30.46 11.91 -8.37
N LYS A 188 -30.99 13.06 -8.82
CA LYS A 188 -30.27 14.34 -8.75
C LYS A 188 -29.90 14.73 -7.33
N GLU A 189 -30.74 14.38 -6.36
CA GLU A 189 -30.50 14.60 -4.94
C GLU A 189 -29.14 14.00 -4.47
N ILE A 190 -28.78 12.81 -4.96
CA ILE A 190 -27.51 12.16 -4.63
C ILE A 190 -26.33 12.86 -5.30
N LEU A 191 -26.46 13.27 -6.55
CA LEU A 191 -25.41 13.99 -7.27
C LEU A 191 -25.10 15.34 -6.62
N GLU A 192 -26.10 16.00 -6.09
CA GLU A 192 -26.01 17.31 -5.44
C GLU A 192 -25.78 17.23 -3.92
N LEU A 193 -25.76 16.01 -3.35
CA LEU A 193 -25.60 15.81 -1.92
C LEU A 193 -24.34 16.48 -1.38
N PRO A 194 -24.43 17.40 -0.40
CA PRO A 194 -23.29 18.15 0.12
C PRO A 194 -22.44 17.29 1.06
N LEU A 195 -21.77 16.28 0.53
CA LEU A 195 -20.86 15.41 1.26
C LEU A 195 -19.57 16.18 1.58
N ALA A 196 -19.59 17.10 2.51
CA ALA A 196 -18.42 17.84 2.93
C ALA A 196 -17.87 17.30 4.24
N VAL A 197 -16.55 17.11 4.31
CA VAL A 197 -15.86 16.97 5.60
C VAL A 197 -15.32 18.33 5.96
N PRO A 198 -15.77 18.95 7.05
CA PRO A 198 -15.20 20.20 7.51
C PRO A 198 -13.72 19.98 7.85
N ASP A 199 -12.82 20.52 7.05
CA ASP A 199 -11.35 20.48 7.27
C ASP A 199 -10.85 21.82 7.85
N TRP A 200 -11.54 22.31 8.89
CA TRP A 200 -11.17 23.55 9.56
C TRP A 200 -10.33 23.36 10.84
N LYS A 201 -10.01 22.12 11.19
CA LYS A 201 -9.10 21.87 12.31
C LYS A 201 -7.68 22.18 11.90
N GLY A 202 -7.18 23.25 12.51
CA GLY A 202 -5.90 23.88 12.31
C GLY A 202 -4.78 22.97 11.82
N ARG A 203 -4.17 23.36 10.74
CA ARG A 203 -2.99 22.67 10.19
C ARG A 203 -1.94 22.64 11.29
N LYS A 204 -1.62 21.45 11.79
CA LYS A 204 -0.48 21.29 12.70
C LYS A 204 0.76 21.76 11.96
N VAL A 205 1.55 22.59 12.61
CA VAL A 205 2.89 22.93 12.11
C VAL A 205 3.65 21.61 11.91
N PRO A 206 4.19 21.34 10.75
CA PRO A 206 4.98 20.13 10.54
C PRO A 206 6.14 20.08 11.52
N THR A 207 6.37 18.92 12.12
CA THR A 207 7.57 18.69 12.91
C THR A 207 8.76 18.63 11.96
N VAL A 208 9.73 19.50 12.13
CA VAL A 208 10.93 19.57 11.33
C VAL A 208 12.10 19.04 12.17
N LEU A 209 12.97 18.25 11.55
CA LEU A 209 14.21 17.81 12.20
C LEU A 209 15.15 19.02 12.39
N ASN A 210 15.78 19.12 13.54
CA ASN A 210 16.86 20.06 13.76
C ASN A 210 18.17 19.58 13.11
N GLU A 211 19.19 20.43 13.06
CA GLU A 211 20.45 20.09 12.37
C GLU A 211 21.17 18.91 13.03
N GLU A 212 21.15 18.81 14.36
CA GLU A 212 21.74 17.68 15.09
C GLU A 212 21.06 16.36 14.75
N GLU A 213 19.73 16.38 14.65
CA GLU A 213 18.94 15.18 14.26
C GLU A 213 19.23 14.77 12.82
N LYS A 214 19.40 15.73 11.90
CA LYS A 214 19.78 15.45 10.50
C LYS A 214 21.15 14.82 10.42
N GLU A 215 22.15 15.38 11.10
CA GLU A 215 23.50 14.85 11.13
C GLU A 215 23.55 13.44 11.78
N ARG A 216 22.80 13.22 12.86
CA ARG A 216 22.69 11.89 13.49
C ARG A 216 22.07 10.87 12.52
N LEU A 217 21.08 11.26 11.71
CA LEU A 217 20.49 10.38 10.71
C LEU A 217 21.49 10.06 9.58
N LYS A 218 22.22 11.06 9.07
CA LYS A 218 23.25 10.86 8.04
C LYS A 218 24.33 9.90 8.52
N ASN A 219 24.78 10.05 9.75
CA ASN A 219 25.87 9.24 10.32
C ASN A 219 25.42 7.92 10.94
N HIS A 220 24.12 7.59 10.90
CA HIS A 220 23.60 6.37 11.53
C HIS A 220 24.00 5.09 10.80
N PHE A 221 24.16 5.14 9.49
CA PHE A 221 24.47 3.95 8.69
C PHE A 221 25.98 3.85 8.42
N SER A 222 26.52 2.65 8.66
CA SER A 222 27.91 2.35 8.29
C SER A 222 28.06 2.46 6.77
N GLN A 223 29.16 3.09 6.35
CA GLN A 223 29.52 3.20 4.92
C GLN A 223 30.44 2.06 4.47
N ASP A 224 30.85 1.18 5.39
CA ASP A 224 31.74 0.05 5.10
C ASP A 224 30.99 -1.15 4.50
N GLU A 225 29.65 -1.15 4.60
CA GLU A 225 28.79 -2.20 4.07
C GLU A 225 27.92 -1.65 2.92
N GLU A 226 27.74 -2.43 1.86
CA GLU A 226 26.89 -2.07 0.70
C GLU A 226 25.48 -1.64 1.11
N ALA A 227 24.87 -2.36 2.06
CA ALA A 227 23.53 -2.02 2.57
C ALA A 227 23.52 -0.71 3.37
N GLY A 228 24.59 -0.43 4.12
CA GLY A 228 24.78 0.81 4.87
C GLY A 228 24.96 2.00 3.94
N LEU A 229 25.84 1.86 2.94
CA LEU A 229 26.06 2.86 1.90
C LEU A 229 24.77 3.21 1.16
N ARG A 230 24.01 2.22 0.72
CA ARG A 230 22.70 2.43 0.08
C ARG A 230 21.74 3.21 0.98
N ASN A 231 21.64 2.85 2.26
CA ASN A 231 20.74 3.52 3.20
C ASN A 231 21.20 4.96 3.47
N HIS A 232 22.51 5.20 3.56
CA HIS A 232 23.09 6.53 3.69
C HIS A 232 22.73 7.42 2.48
N LEU A 233 22.90 6.91 1.25
CA LEU A 233 22.48 7.60 0.02
C LEU A 233 20.98 7.94 0.02
N ILE A 234 20.13 7.02 0.44
CA ILE A 234 18.68 7.26 0.57
C ILE A 234 18.41 8.43 1.51
N ILE A 235 19.07 8.48 2.66
CA ILE A 235 18.91 9.58 3.64
C ILE A 235 19.35 10.92 3.04
N ILE A 236 20.48 10.97 2.34
CA ILE A 236 20.94 12.18 1.65
C ILE A 236 19.92 12.64 0.62
N LEU A 237 19.41 11.74 -0.23
CA LEU A 237 18.41 12.05 -1.24
C LEU A 237 17.13 12.61 -0.63
N MET A 238 16.73 12.12 0.55
CA MET A 238 15.55 12.61 1.25
C MET A 238 15.79 13.95 1.96
N LEU A 239 16.91 14.10 2.67
CA LEU A 239 17.19 15.28 3.50
C LEU A 239 17.70 16.46 2.70
N ASP A 240 18.66 16.25 1.80
CA ASP A 240 19.35 17.32 1.10
C ASP A 240 18.66 17.68 -0.23
N TYR A 241 18.08 16.68 -0.91
CA TYR A 241 17.41 16.87 -2.20
C TYR A 241 15.88 16.90 -2.09
N GLY A 242 15.31 16.57 -0.93
CA GLY A 242 13.87 16.59 -0.72
C GLY A 242 13.10 15.60 -1.60
N LEU A 243 13.71 14.47 -1.97
CA LEU A 243 13.06 13.45 -2.78
C LEU A 243 12.02 12.68 -1.97
N ARG A 244 10.95 12.28 -2.63
CA ARG A 244 9.92 11.44 -2.01
C ARG A 244 10.38 10.00 -1.96
N CYS A 245 9.95 9.26 -0.93
CA CYS A 245 10.24 7.82 -0.79
C CYS A 245 9.85 7.00 -2.04
N SER A 246 8.86 7.45 -2.82
CA SER A 246 8.43 6.76 -4.04
C SER A 246 9.26 7.11 -5.28
N GLU A 247 10.03 8.18 -5.24
CA GLU A 247 10.90 8.63 -6.35
C GLU A 247 12.25 7.92 -6.30
N ILE A 248 12.79 7.71 -5.11
CA ILE A 248 14.13 7.14 -4.91
C ILE A 248 14.33 5.75 -5.56
N PRO A 249 13.40 4.76 -5.41
CA PRO A 249 13.59 3.44 -6.03
C PRO A 249 13.53 3.43 -7.55
N GLN A 250 13.13 4.54 -8.16
CA GLN A 250 12.98 4.67 -9.62
C GLN A 250 14.19 5.33 -10.27
N ILE A 251 15.13 5.80 -9.47
CA ILE A 251 16.37 6.40 -9.96
C ILE A 251 17.25 5.32 -10.57
N THR A 252 17.72 5.56 -11.77
CA THR A 252 18.67 4.71 -12.48
C THR A 252 19.96 5.46 -12.76
N ILE A 253 21.04 4.74 -13.07
CA ILE A 253 22.33 5.33 -13.45
C ILE A 253 22.17 6.24 -14.69
N ASN A 254 21.25 5.93 -15.59
CA ASN A 254 20.97 6.74 -16.79
C ASN A 254 20.30 8.09 -16.47
N ASP A 255 19.82 8.29 -15.26
CA ASP A 255 19.25 9.56 -14.82
C ASP A 255 20.32 10.53 -14.29
N ILE A 256 21.56 10.06 -14.18
CA ILE A 256 22.71 10.86 -13.77
C ILE A 256 23.46 11.36 -15.02
N GLN A 257 23.50 12.67 -15.19
CA GLN A 257 24.29 13.32 -16.23
C GLN A 257 25.65 13.74 -15.67
N TRP A 258 26.60 12.84 -15.73
CA TRP A 258 27.93 13.00 -15.16
C TRP A 258 28.67 14.24 -15.66
N SER A 259 28.55 14.55 -16.96
CA SER A 259 29.20 15.71 -17.56
C SER A 259 28.69 17.07 -17.02
N MET A 260 27.46 17.09 -16.53
CA MET A 260 26.81 18.31 -15.97
C MET A 260 26.69 18.26 -14.45
N ASN A 261 27.08 17.15 -13.82
CA ASN A 261 26.88 16.91 -12.38
C ASN A 261 25.43 17.13 -11.94
N ILE A 262 24.48 16.59 -12.66
CA ILE A 262 23.05 16.68 -12.32
C ILE A 262 22.39 15.31 -12.30
N ILE A 263 21.36 15.16 -11.44
CA ILE A 263 20.46 14.03 -11.44
C ILE A 263 19.07 14.48 -11.89
N ILE A 264 18.43 13.70 -12.76
CA ILE A 264 17.11 13.97 -13.31
C ILE A 264 16.09 13.05 -12.63
N ILE A 265 15.09 13.62 -11.98
CA ILE A 265 13.98 12.86 -11.41
C ILE A 265 12.78 12.96 -12.34
N LYS A 266 12.56 11.92 -13.15
CA LYS A 266 11.59 11.89 -14.25
C LYS A 266 10.16 11.61 -13.80
N ILE A 267 9.98 10.72 -12.82
CA ILE A 267 8.64 10.25 -12.43
C ILE A 267 8.20 10.97 -11.17
N THR A 268 7.70 12.19 -11.33
CA THR A 268 7.19 12.98 -10.21
C THR A 268 5.66 12.87 -10.13
N LYS A 269 5.10 13.13 -8.95
CA LYS A 269 3.65 13.20 -8.74
C LYS A 269 2.97 14.31 -9.58
N THR A 270 3.74 15.29 -10.03
CA THR A 270 3.28 16.44 -10.82
C THR A 270 3.50 16.27 -12.31
N HIS A 271 4.04 15.13 -12.76
CA HIS A 271 4.42 14.84 -14.16
C HIS A 271 5.44 15.83 -14.75
N ASN A 272 6.16 16.57 -13.92
CA ASN A 272 7.25 17.45 -14.34
C ASN A 272 8.57 16.87 -13.87
N ASP A 273 9.56 16.80 -14.76
CA ASP A 273 10.92 16.41 -14.42
C ASP A 273 11.55 17.46 -13.51
N ARG A 274 12.35 16.99 -12.56
CA ARG A 274 13.11 17.86 -11.66
C ARG A 274 14.59 17.58 -11.83
N TYR A 275 15.40 18.65 -11.83
CA TYR A 275 16.84 18.61 -12.02
C TYR A 275 17.52 19.06 -10.73
N PHE A 276 18.46 18.28 -10.23
CA PHE A 276 19.21 18.62 -9.03
C PHE A 276 20.71 18.55 -9.29
N PRO A 277 21.50 19.56 -8.88
CA PRO A 277 22.95 19.47 -8.94
C PRO A 277 23.46 18.43 -7.95
N LEU A 278 24.39 17.59 -8.38
CA LEU A 278 25.07 16.64 -7.51
C LEU A 278 26.14 17.38 -6.69
N ASN A 279 26.08 17.24 -5.37
CA ASN A 279 27.14 17.75 -4.51
C ASN A 279 28.35 16.77 -4.47
N GLN A 280 29.51 17.24 -4.02
CA GLN A 280 30.72 16.43 -3.97
C GLN A 280 30.59 15.18 -3.11
N ILE A 281 29.85 15.27 -2.00
CA ILE A 281 29.62 14.13 -1.11
C ILE A 281 28.85 13.03 -1.86
N PHE A 282 27.83 13.40 -2.61
CA PHE A 282 27.03 12.43 -3.37
C PHE A 282 27.85 11.78 -4.49
N LEU A 283 28.72 12.55 -5.16
CA LEU A 283 29.61 12.01 -6.20
C LEU A 283 30.60 11.00 -5.63
N MET A 284 31.23 11.30 -4.48
CA MET A 284 32.13 10.37 -3.79
C MET A 284 31.47 9.06 -3.33
N LEU A 285 30.16 9.08 -3.08
CA LEU A 285 29.41 7.89 -2.65
C LEU A 285 28.93 7.04 -3.83
N LEU A 286 29.00 7.56 -5.06
CA LEU A 286 28.65 6.84 -6.29
C LEU A 286 29.86 6.20 -6.98
N GLU A 287 31.09 6.62 -6.64
CA GLU A 287 32.36 6.01 -7.08
C GLU A 287 32.69 4.74 -6.26
#